data_d173d829b01f15657d77c6f7bc93a466
#
_entry.id   d173d829b01f15657d77c6f7bc93a466
#
_cell.length_a   1.000
_cell.length_b   1.000
_cell.length_c   1.000
_cell.angle_alpha   90.00
_cell.angle_beta   90.00
_cell.angle_gamma   90.00
#
_symmetry.space_group_name_H-M   'P 1'
#
loop_
_entity.id
_entity.type
_entity.pdbx_description
1 polymer ?
#
loop_
_entity_poly.entity_id
_entity_poly.type
_entity_poly.pdbx_seq_one_letter_code
_entity_poly.pdbx_strand_id
1 'polypeptide(L)'
;AVPYDDIKLLIDAGVKDSKDLSKKRRLELVDWFKQQMDSRGWKYEVNICSPQRIDVALSGDGLNILEVDLFAECLNVLSQQVSENVSILADACDVIPERFTDRIVARIDNWPWPESEMESLHKADTLDPVVGMASIFAKVTRDNAVEQISQEVGFSVGSGYPSDPNTKKILDQLVTSPLPYSELRWAWATIKNKWMDGGLCAPRCLLLQVSLYQRRPSLALAS
;
A
#
# COMPACT_ATOMS: atom_id res chain seq x y z
N ALA A 1 11.40 -7.32 -7.46
CA ALA A 1 12.42 -7.46 -8.52
C ALA A 1 12.64 -8.95 -8.79
N VAL A 2 12.73 -9.30 -10.06
CA VAL A 2 12.90 -10.67 -10.57
C VAL A 2 13.89 -10.61 -11.71
N PRO A 3 14.88 -11.52 -11.80
CA PRO A 3 15.75 -11.62 -12.96
C PRO A 3 14.95 -11.82 -14.24
N TYR A 4 15.41 -11.22 -15.35
CA TYR A 4 14.69 -11.25 -16.63
C TYR A 4 14.41 -12.69 -17.10
N ASP A 5 15.38 -13.59 -16.97
CA ASP A 5 15.26 -14.99 -17.37
C ASP A 5 14.22 -15.78 -16.54
N ASP A 6 13.87 -15.26 -15.37
CA ASP A 6 12.92 -15.89 -14.45
C ASP A 6 11.47 -15.39 -14.63
N ILE A 7 11.21 -14.38 -15.46
CA ILE A 7 9.87 -13.81 -15.67
C ILE A 7 8.88 -14.89 -16.12
N LYS A 8 9.32 -15.83 -16.96
CA LYS A 8 8.50 -16.96 -17.39
C LYS A 8 7.98 -17.81 -16.23
N LEU A 9 8.73 -17.92 -15.14
CA LEU A 9 8.31 -18.69 -13.96
C LEU A 9 7.09 -18.07 -13.27
N LEU A 10 6.95 -16.75 -13.31
CA LEU A 10 5.74 -16.07 -12.79
C LEU A 10 4.51 -16.42 -13.62
N ILE A 11 4.66 -16.46 -14.95
CA ILE A 11 3.59 -16.85 -15.87
C ILE A 11 3.18 -18.32 -15.63
N ASP A 12 4.17 -19.20 -15.58
CA ASP A 12 3.95 -20.66 -15.38
C ASP A 12 3.35 -20.93 -13.97
N ALA A 13 3.67 -20.13 -12.97
CA ALA A 13 3.03 -20.18 -11.66
C ALA A 13 1.60 -19.62 -11.65
N GLY A 14 1.13 -19.02 -12.75
CA GLY A 14 -0.24 -18.52 -12.89
C GLY A 14 -0.44 -17.14 -12.23
N VAL A 15 0.59 -16.31 -12.19
CA VAL A 15 0.46 -14.90 -11.82
C VAL A 15 -0.39 -14.17 -12.85
N LYS A 16 -1.38 -13.42 -12.39
CA LYS A 16 -2.29 -12.59 -13.18
C LYS A 16 -2.91 -11.51 -12.31
N ASP A 17 -3.83 -10.70 -12.85
CA ASP A 17 -4.54 -9.66 -12.08
C ASP A 17 -5.01 -10.23 -10.71
N SER A 18 -4.62 -9.56 -9.66
CA SER A 18 -4.90 -9.97 -8.27
C SER A 18 -6.41 -10.08 -7.97
N LYS A 19 -7.26 -9.37 -8.73
CA LYS A 19 -8.72 -9.40 -8.62
C LYS A 19 -9.31 -10.70 -9.15
N ASP A 20 -8.63 -11.36 -10.11
CA ASP A 20 -9.05 -12.64 -10.71
C ASP A 20 -8.58 -13.84 -9.90
N LEU A 21 -7.89 -13.63 -8.80
CA LEU A 21 -7.37 -14.68 -7.93
C LEU A 21 -8.15 -14.72 -6.60
N SER A 22 -8.41 -15.94 -6.12
CA SER A 22 -8.94 -16.13 -4.77
C SER A 22 -7.93 -15.70 -3.70
N LYS A 23 -8.41 -15.33 -2.49
CA LYS A 23 -7.54 -15.01 -1.34
C LYS A 23 -6.50 -16.12 -1.10
N LYS A 24 -6.93 -17.39 -1.12
CA LYS A 24 -6.05 -18.55 -0.96
C LYS A 24 -4.95 -18.58 -2.01
N ARG A 25 -5.33 -18.39 -3.30
CA ARG A 25 -4.36 -18.45 -4.40
C ARG A 25 -3.33 -17.32 -4.32
N ARG A 26 -3.74 -16.11 -3.92
CA ARG A 26 -2.80 -15.00 -3.69
C ARG A 26 -1.77 -15.33 -2.60
N LEU A 27 -2.21 -15.92 -1.49
CA LEU A 27 -1.31 -16.36 -0.40
C LEU A 27 -0.31 -17.41 -0.90
N GLU A 28 -0.79 -18.45 -1.61
CA GLU A 28 0.08 -19.49 -2.19
C GLU A 28 1.15 -18.90 -3.12
N LEU A 29 0.80 -17.90 -3.94
CA LEU A 29 1.77 -17.23 -4.83
C LEU A 29 2.79 -16.40 -4.06
N VAL A 30 2.39 -15.69 -3.00
CA VAL A 30 3.33 -14.95 -2.14
C VAL A 30 4.29 -15.91 -1.44
N ASP A 31 3.80 -17.02 -0.90
CA ASP A 31 4.65 -18.01 -0.23
C ASP A 31 5.61 -18.67 -1.23
N TRP A 32 5.11 -19.01 -2.42
CA TRP A 32 5.94 -19.54 -3.49
C TRP A 32 7.03 -18.54 -3.93
N PHE A 33 6.70 -17.25 -4.10
CA PHE A 33 7.68 -16.22 -4.43
C PHE A 33 8.79 -16.12 -3.38
N LYS A 34 8.40 -16.12 -2.10
CA LYS A 34 9.36 -16.06 -0.98
C LYS A 34 10.34 -17.24 -0.97
N GLN A 35 9.89 -18.43 -1.39
CA GLN A 35 10.76 -19.61 -1.53
C GLN A 35 11.79 -19.44 -2.67
N GLN A 36 11.52 -18.60 -3.68
CA GLN A 36 12.47 -18.33 -4.77
C GLN A 36 13.55 -17.31 -4.38
N MET A 37 13.33 -16.49 -3.33
CA MET A 37 14.24 -15.41 -2.96
C MET A 37 15.67 -15.89 -2.69
N ASP A 38 15.82 -16.92 -1.87
CA ASP A 38 17.13 -17.41 -1.46
C ASP A 38 17.88 -18.09 -2.60
N SER A 39 17.17 -18.83 -3.45
CA SER A 39 17.76 -19.63 -4.51
C SER A 39 17.98 -18.86 -5.82
N ARG A 40 17.19 -17.82 -6.07
CA ARG A 40 17.18 -17.07 -7.35
C ARG A 40 17.53 -15.60 -7.22
N GLY A 41 17.74 -15.11 -6.02
CA GLY A 41 18.05 -13.69 -5.78
C GLY A 41 16.85 -12.76 -5.99
N TRP A 42 15.62 -13.28 -6.01
CA TRP A 42 14.43 -12.43 -6.11
C TRP A 42 14.30 -11.52 -4.88
N LYS A 43 13.77 -10.32 -5.08
CA LYS A 43 13.59 -9.33 -4.01
C LYS A 43 12.18 -8.76 -4.05
N TYR A 44 11.69 -8.36 -2.90
CA TYR A 44 10.49 -7.55 -2.80
C TYR A 44 10.61 -6.53 -1.67
N GLU A 45 9.88 -5.45 -1.80
CA GLU A 45 9.65 -4.46 -0.77
C GLU A 45 8.17 -4.12 -0.73
N VAL A 46 7.63 -3.90 0.45
CA VAL A 46 6.24 -3.49 0.66
C VAL A 46 6.19 -2.33 1.64
N ASN A 47 5.73 -1.19 1.17
CA ASN A 47 5.51 -0.03 2.02
C ASN A 47 4.04 0.02 2.48
N ILE A 48 3.82 0.10 3.79
CA ILE A 48 2.49 0.20 4.38
C ILE A 48 2.20 1.66 4.71
N CYS A 49 1.24 2.24 3.98
CA CYS A 49 0.78 3.59 4.21
C CYS A 49 -0.33 3.62 5.27
N SER A 50 -0.12 4.34 6.37
CA SER A 50 -1.11 4.47 7.43
C SER A 50 -2.32 5.31 6.99
N PRO A 51 -3.52 5.08 7.55
CA PRO A 51 -4.68 5.92 7.31
C PRO A 51 -4.43 7.40 7.59
N GLN A 52 -3.65 7.73 8.62
CA GLN A 52 -3.28 9.12 8.95
C GLN A 52 -2.45 9.78 7.85
N ARG A 53 -1.48 9.06 7.27
CA ARG A 53 -0.67 9.58 6.15
C ARG A 53 -1.54 9.86 4.92
N ILE A 54 -2.53 8.99 4.66
CA ILE A 54 -3.51 9.18 3.59
C ILE A 54 -4.36 10.43 3.86
N ASP A 55 -4.85 10.62 5.09
CA ASP A 55 -5.66 11.78 5.47
C ASP A 55 -4.89 13.10 5.39
N VAL A 56 -3.62 13.09 5.76
CA VAL A 56 -2.71 14.25 5.61
C VAL A 56 -2.52 14.59 4.13
N ALA A 57 -2.26 13.60 3.28
CA ALA A 57 -2.10 13.80 1.84
C ALA A 57 -3.36 14.38 1.19
N LEU A 58 -4.55 13.93 1.59
CA LEU A 58 -5.83 14.50 1.10
C LEU A 58 -6.02 15.97 1.45
N SER A 59 -5.39 16.43 2.53
CA SER A 59 -5.43 17.83 2.96
C SER A 59 -4.33 18.70 2.34
N GLY A 60 -3.37 18.09 1.63
CA GLY A 60 -2.21 18.73 1.01
C GLY A 60 -2.10 18.43 -0.47
N ASP A 61 -1.03 17.76 -0.88
CA ASP A 61 -0.65 17.55 -2.29
C ASP A 61 -1.50 16.50 -3.03
N GLY A 62 -2.37 15.80 -2.31
CA GLY A 62 -3.29 14.80 -2.86
C GLY A 62 -2.71 13.38 -2.95
N LEU A 63 -3.61 12.43 -3.23
CA LEU A 63 -3.26 11.00 -3.22
C LEU A 63 -2.25 10.61 -4.31
N ASN A 64 -2.33 11.25 -5.49
CA ASN A 64 -1.39 10.93 -6.58
C ASN A 64 0.06 11.24 -6.21
N ILE A 65 0.29 12.31 -5.44
CA ILE A 65 1.64 12.64 -4.96
C ILE A 65 2.07 11.67 -3.86
N LEU A 66 1.16 11.32 -2.96
CA LEU A 66 1.44 10.30 -1.95
C LEU A 66 1.83 8.96 -2.59
N GLU A 67 1.14 8.53 -3.65
CA GLU A 67 1.50 7.31 -4.37
C GLU A 67 2.89 7.41 -5.01
N VAL A 68 3.23 8.54 -5.64
CA VAL A 68 4.59 8.79 -6.15
C VAL A 68 5.64 8.63 -5.03
N ASP A 69 5.40 9.22 -3.85
CA ASP A 69 6.32 9.11 -2.73
C ASP A 69 6.48 7.66 -2.25
N LEU A 70 5.36 6.90 -2.17
CA LEU A 70 5.38 5.48 -1.78
C LEU A 70 6.12 4.60 -2.79
N PHE A 71 5.97 4.85 -4.09
CA PHE A 71 6.74 4.15 -5.13
C PHE A 71 8.24 4.44 -4.98
N ALA A 72 8.62 5.71 -4.83
CA ALA A 72 10.02 6.10 -4.65
C ALA A 72 10.63 5.50 -3.36
N GLU A 73 9.89 5.48 -2.26
CA GLU A 73 10.32 4.84 -1.01
C GLU A 73 10.62 3.35 -1.20
N CYS A 74 9.73 2.59 -1.86
CA CYS A 74 9.97 1.17 -2.18
C CYS A 74 11.22 0.99 -3.09
N LEU A 75 11.34 1.81 -4.12
CA LEU A 75 12.46 1.73 -5.06
C LEU A 75 13.80 2.09 -4.39
N ASN A 76 13.83 3.08 -3.50
CA ASN A 76 15.02 3.44 -2.76
C ASN A 76 15.49 2.33 -1.81
N VAL A 77 14.59 1.55 -1.23
CA VAL A 77 14.96 0.35 -0.45
C VAL A 77 15.46 -0.76 -1.36
N LEU A 78 14.79 -1.04 -2.48
CA LEU A 78 15.19 -2.07 -3.44
C LEU A 78 16.53 -1.74 -4.11
N SER A 79 16.83 -0.47 -4.36
CA SER A 79 18.09 -0.03 -5.00
C SER A 79 19.34 -0.42 -4.21
N GLN A 80 19.21 -0.62 -2.91
CA GLN A 80 20.30 -1.11 -2.06
C GLN A 80 20.67 -2.58 -2.35
N GLN A 81 19.82 -3.30 -3.06
CA GLN A 81 19.95 -4.72 -3.37
C GLN A 81 20.08 -4.98 -4.87
N VAL A 82 19.50 -4.09 -5.70
CA VAL A 82 19.49 -4.18 -7.17
C VAL A 82 19.51 -2.76 -7.73
N SER A 83 20.64 -2.31 -8.28
CA SER A 83 20.82 -0.92 -8.72
C SER A 83 21.48 -0.77 -10.10
N GLU A 84 21.66 -1.86 -10.83
CA GLU A 84 22.28 -1.84 -12.16
C GLU A 84 21.47 -2.71 -13.12
N ASN A 85 21.37 -2.28 -14.39
CA ASN A 85 20.69 -3.01 -15.46
C ASN A 85 19.25 -3.41 -15.06
N VAL A 86 18.48 -2.43 -14.59
CA VAL A 86 17.12 -2.65 -14.10
C VAL A 86 16.09 -1.98 -15.00
N SER A 87 15.12 -2.74 -15.48
CA SER A 87 13.91 -2.20 -16.09
C SER A 87 12.83 -2.11 -15.04
N ILE A 88 12.29 -0.90 -14.81
CA ILE A 88 11.26 -0.63 -13.82
C ILE A 88 9.96 -0.32 -14.56
N LEU A 89 8.92 -1.10 -14.28
CA LEU A 89 7.57 -0.84 -14.78
C LEU A 89 6.64 -0.56 -13.61
N ALA A 90 5.94 0.59 -13.66
CA ALA A 90 4.95 0.97 -12.66
C ALA A 90 3.52 0.98 -13.23
N ASP A 91 2.54 0.56 -12.42
CA ASP A 91 1.12 0.76 -12.72
C ASP A 91 0.72 2.20 -12.39
N ALA A 92 0.43 3.00 -13.43
CA ALA A 92 0.23 4.43 -13.30
C ALA A 92 -1.11 4.77 -12.65
N CYS A 93 -1.09 5.51 -11.55
CA CYS A 93 -2.27 6.12 -10.95
C CYS A 93 -2.60 7.52 -11.53
N ASP A 94 -1.66 8.14 -12.23
CA ASP A 94 -1.85 9.43 -12.90
C ASP A 94 -2.53 9.24 -14.26
N VAL A 95 -3.30 10.22 -14.69
CA VAL A 95 -3.93 10.25 -16.03
C VAL A 95 -2.87 10.26 -17.15
N ILE A 96 -1.69 10.80 -16.88
CA ILE A 96 -0.54 10.86 -17.80
C ILE A 96 0.57 9.98 -17.22
N PRO A 97 0.80 8.76 -17.78
CA PRO A 97 1.79 7.84 -17.26
C PRO A 97 3.22 8.41 -17.24
N GLU A 98 3.61 9.14 -18.28
CA GLU A 98 4.95 9.75 -18.37
C GLU A 98 5.18 10.74 -17.23
N ARG A 99 4.16 11.54 -16.88
CA ARG A 99 4.23 12.45 -15.72
C ARG A 99 4.38 11.71 -14.41
N PHE A 100 3.78 10.53 -14.27
CA PHE A 100 3.93 9.67 -13.10
C PHE A 100 5.35 9.17 -13.00
N THR A 101 5.93 8.66 -14.10
CA THR A 101 7.34 8.28 -14.21
C THR A 101 8.27 9.42 -13.80
N ASP A 102 8.13 10.61 -14.41
CA ASP A 102 8.98 11.77 -14.13
C ASP A 102 8.97 12.16 -12.65
N ARG A 103 7.81 12.09 -12.02
CA ARG A 103 7.66 12.39 -10.59
C ARG A 103 8.32 11.36 -9.68
N ILE A 104 8.26 10.08 -10.04
CA ILE A 104 8.90 9.01 -9.28
C ILE A 104 10.42 9.12 -9.40
N VAL A 105 10.95 9.22 -10.63
CA VAL A 105 12.39 9.28 -10.84
C VAL A 105 13.04 10.51 -10.21
N ALA A 106 12.31 11.63 -10.10
CA ALA A 106 12.77 12.81 -9.37
C ALA A 106 12.94 12.59 -7.85
N ARG A 107 12.47 11.46 -7.31
CA ARG A 107 12.52 11.10 -5.88
C ARG A 107 13.33 9.83 -5.61
N ILE A 108 13.83 9.18 -6.65
CA ILE A 108 14.70 8.01 -6.52
C ILE A 108 16.14 8.49 -6.27
N ASP A 109 16.75 7.94 -5.25
CA ASP A 109 18.13 8.24 -4.90
C ASP A 109 19.08 7.78 -6.00
N ASN A 110 20.01 8.68 -6.38
CA ASN A 110 21.06 8.43 -7.38
C ASN A 110 20.54 7.98 -8.77
N TRP A 111 19.30 8.32 -9.12
CA TRP A 111 18.80 8.05 -10.47
C TRP A 111 19.46 8.98 -11.51
N PRO A 112 19.74 8.54 -12.76
CA PRO A 112 19.55 7.17 -13.27
C PRO A 112 20.63 6.19 -12.79
N TRP A 113 20.21 4.98 -12.45
CA TRP A 113 21.14 3.90 -12.15
C TRP A 113 21.77 3.38 -13.45
N PRO A 114 23.01 2.78 -13.42
CA PRO A 114 23.68 2.30 -14.62
C PRO A 114 22.81 1.33 -15.43
N GLU A 115 22.69 1.59 -16.74
CA GLU A 115 21.93 0.77 -17.69
C GLU A 115 20.46 0.48 -17.28
N SER A 116 19.88 1.39 -16.50
CA SER A 116 18.52 1.20 -15.97
C SER A 116 17.54 2.19 -16.60
N GLU A 117 16.29 1.76 -16.72
CA GLU A 117 15.20 2.54 -17.28
C GLU A 117 13.94 2.41 -16.42
N MET A 118 13.05 3.39 -16.52
CA MET A 118 11.74 3.35 -15.86
C MET A 118 10.67 3.86 -16.79
N GLU A 119 9.55 3.13 -16.82
CA GLU A 119 8.31 3.55 -17.46
C GLU A 119 7.09 3.28 -16.58
N SER A 120 5.99 3.91 -16.91
CA SER A 120 4.71 3.66 -16.25
C SER A 120 3.64 3.43 -17.32
N LEU A 121 2.73 2.48 -17.07
CA LEU A 121 1.63 2.16 -17.96
C LEU A 121 0.34 2.02 -17.16
N HIS A 122 -0.79 2.35 -17.77
CA HIS A 122 -2.08 2.04 -17.17
C HIS A 122 -2.35 0.54 -17.21
N LYS A 123 -2.82 -0.02 -16.11
CA LYS A 123 -3.12 -1.46 -15.94
C LYS A 123 -1.89 -2.35 -16.18
N ALA A 124 -0.73 -1.87 -15.79
CA ALA A 124 0.51 -2.63 -15.92
C ALA A 124 0.43 -3.96 -15.15
N ASP A 125 -0.35 -4.02 -14.07
CA ASP A 125 -0.64 -5.24 -13.29
C ASP A 125 -1.33 -6.36 -14.08
N THR A 126 -1.97 -6.03 -15.21
CA THR A 126 -2.58 -7.01 -16.12
C THR A 126 -1.70 -7.34 -17.32
N LEU A 127 -0.74 -6.49 -17.63
CA LEU A 127 0.12 -6.61 -18.82
C LEU A 127 1.45 -7.31 -18.52
N ASP A 128 1.99 -7.10 -17.32
CA ASP A 128 3.30 -7.59 -16.92
C ASP A 128 3.19 -8.48 -15.67
N PRO A 129 3.77 -9.70 -15.67
CA PRO A 129 3.67 -10.63 -14.55
C PRO A 129 4.45 -10.18 -13.31
N VAL A 130 5.48 -9.34 -13.44
CA VAL A 130 6.23 -8.80 -12.29
C VAL A 130 5.37 -7.76 -11.57
N VAL A 131 4.72 -6.86 -12.32
CA VAL A 131 3.76 -5.88 -11.78
C VAL A 131 2.52 -6.61 -11.21
N GLY A 132 2.02 -7.63 -11.90
CA GLY A 132 0.95 -8.50 -11.40
C GLY A 132 1.31 -9.14 -10.06
N MET A 133 2.54 -9.62 -9.90
CA MET A 133 3.02 -10.17 -8.64
C MET A 133 3.13 -9.10 -7.53
N ALA A 134 3.59 -7.90 -7.87
CA ALA A 134 3.61 -6.77 -6.94
C ALA A 134 2.19 -6.40 -6.44
N SER A 135 1.20 -6.37 -7.34
CA SER A 135 -0.22 -6.17 -7.02
C SER A 135 -0.75 -7.27 -6.07
N ILE A 136 -0.33 -8.54 -6.26
CA ILE A 136 -0.68 -9.65 -5.36
C ILE A 136 -0.08 -9.42 -3.97
N PHE A 137 1.19 -9.02 -3.85
CA PHE A 137 1.82 -8.70 -2.57
C PHE A 137 1.07 -7.58 -1.84
N ALA A 138 0.79 -6.48 -2.53
CA ALA A 138 0.06 -5.35 -1.96
C ALA A 138 -1.32 -5.78 -1.45
N LYS A 139 -2.04 -6.59 -2.23
CA LYS A 139 -3.37 -7.09 -1.86
C LYS A 139 -3.34 -8.03 -0.66
N VAL A 140 -2.37 -8.96 -0.60
CA VAL A 140 -2.20 -9.87 0.54
C VAL A 140 -1.84 -9.10 1.80
N THR A 141 -0.90 -8.16 1.71
CA THR A 141 -0.49 -7.33 2.85
C THR A 141 -1.66 -6.52 3.40
N ARG A 142 -2.42 -5.88 2.52
CA ARG A 142 -3.61 -5.12 2.89
C ARG A 142 -4.69 -6.01 3.54
N ASP A 143 -4.98 -7.17 2.96
CA ASP A 143 -6.00 -8.09 3.50
C ASP A 143 -5.58 -8.64 4.87
N ASN A 144 -4.29 -8.87 5.11
CA ASN A 144 -3.76 -9.27 6.42
C ASN A 144 -3.86 -8.13 7.45
N ALA A 145 -3.58 -6.88 7.05
CA ALA A 145 -3.75 -5.73 7.94
C ALA A 145 -5.21 -5.56 8.38
N VAL A 146 -6.18 -5.74 7.47
CA VAL A 146 -7.61 -5.71 7.81
C VAL A 146 -8.00 -6.85 8.76
N GLU A 147 -7.42 -8.02 8.60
CA GLU A 147 -7.62 -9.15 9.51
C GLU A 147 -7.06 -8.86 10.91
N GLN A 148 -5.87 -8.26 10.99
CA GLN A 148 -5.29 -7.82 12.27
C GLN A 148 -6.19 -6.81 12.98
N ILE A 149 -6.72 -5.82 12.27
CA ILE A 149 -7.68 -4.86 12.81
C ILE A 149 -8.90 -5.60 13.38
N SER A 150 -9.43 -6.60 12.66
CA SER A 150 -10.57 -7.41 13.14
C SER A 150 -10.25 -8.13 14.45
N GLN A 151 -9.03 -8.65 14.60
CA GLN A 151 -8.58 -9.32 15.82
C GLN A 151 -8.42 -8.33 16.98
N GLU A 152 -7.85 -7.15 16.73
CA GLU A 152 -7.66 -6.09 17.74
C GLU A 152 -8.98 -5.55 18.30
N VAL A 153 -9.98 -5.34 17.43
CA VAL A 153 -11.28 -4.83 17.86
C VAL A 153 -12.22 -5.93 18.37
N GLY A 154 -11.88 -7.20 18.19
CA GLY A 154 -12.63 -8.36 18.67
C GLY A 154 -13.86 -8.72 17.82
N PHE A 155 -14.01 -8.14 16.63
CA PHE A 155 -15.07 -8.46 15.68
C PHE A 155 -14.64 -8.22 14.23
N SER A 156 -15.32 -8.86 13.26
CA SER A 156 -14.99 -8.70 11.84
C SER A 156 -15.29 -7.28 11.36
N VAL A 157 -14.29 -6.61 10.79
CA VAL A 157 -14.45 -5.30 10.16
C VAL A 157 -14.83 -5.39 8.68
N GLY A 158 -15.12 -6.59 8.18
CA GLY A 158 -15.40 -6.83 6.76
C GLY A 158 -14.16 -6.65 5.90
N SER A 159 -14.36 -6.22 4.66
CA SER A 159 -13.23 -5.98 3.74
C SER A 159 -12.50 -4.66 3.96
N GLY A 160 -13.02 -3.78 4.83
CA GLY A 160 -12.51 -2.43 5.04
C GLY A 160 -12.80 -1.45 3.88
N TYR A 161 -13.56 -1.86 2.86
CA TYR A 161 -14.01 -0.96 1.78
C TYR A 161 -15.35 -0.31 2.10
N PRO A 162 -15.57 0.96 1.71
CA PRO A 162 -16.84 1.65 1.97
C PRO A 162 -18.03 1.04 1.22
N SER A 163 -17.79 0.26 0.18
CA SER A 163 -18.82 -0.48 -0.55
C SER A 163 -19.30 -1.75 0.16
N ASP A 164 -18.49 -2.28 1.11
CA ASP A 164 -18.82 -3.51 1.82
C ASP A 164 -19.92 -3.26 2.88
N PRO A 165 -21.07 -3.98 2.80
CA PRO A 165 -22.12 -3.87 3.79
C PRO A 165 -21.68 -4.25 5.22
N ASN A 166 -20.75 -5.20 5.37
CA ASN A 166 -20.22 -5.59 6.67
C ASN A 166 -19.39 -4.46 7.29
N THR A 167 -18.50 -3.86 6.51
CA THR A 167 -17.74 -2.67 6.94
C THR A 167 -18.69 -1.54 7.35
N LYS A 168 -19.72 -1.25 6.56
CA LYS A 168 -20.69 -0.19 6.90
C LYS A 168 -21.38 -0.42 8.24
N LYS A 169 -21.79 -1.66 8.55
CA LYS A 169 -22.49 -2.00 9.78
C LYS A 169 -21.68 -1.73 11.04
N ILE A 170 -20.36 -1.92 10.98
CA ILE A 170 -19.49 -1.79 12.15
C ILE A 170 -18.94 -0.37 12.35
N LEU A 171 -19.08 0.51 11.35
CA LEU A 171 -18.58 1.89 11.47
C LEU A 171 -19.15 2.61 12.70
N ASP A 172 -20.43 2.38 13.06
CA ASP A 172 -21.03 3.00 14.23
C ASP A 172 -20.31 2.60 15.52
N GLN A 173 -19.83 1.36 15.62
CA GLN A 173 -19.08 0.87 16.77
C GLN A 173 -17.67 1.46 16.85
N LEU A 174 -17.03 1.68 15.70
CA LEU A 174 -15.68 2.26 15.62
C LEU A 174 -15.64 3.78 15.83
N VAL A 175 -16.77 4.46 15.57
CA VAL A 175 -16.91 5.92 15.68
C VAL A 175 -17.47 6.37 17.05
N THR A 176 -18.06 5.49 17.83
CA THR A 176 -18.67 5.84 19.14
C THR A 176 -17.70 5.97 20.31
N SER A 177 -16.43 5.66 20.13
CA SER A 177 -15.40 5.85 21.17
C SER A 177 -15.09 7.34 21.37
N PRO A 178 -14.76 7.79 22.59
CA PRO A 178 -14.34 9.17 22.84
C PRO A 178 -13.03 9.56 22.13
N LEU A 179 -12.28 8.58 21.66
CA LEU A 179 -11.06 8.77 20.85
C LEU A 179 -11.25 8.10 19.48
N PRO A 180 -10.81 8.76 18.40
CA PRO A 180 -10.83 8.18 17.07
C PRO A 180 -10.02 6.89 17.03
N TYR A 181 -10.58 5.84 16.43
CA TYR A 181 -9.80 4.65 16.15
C TYR A 181 -8.74 4.95 15.06
N SER A 182 -7.48 4.63 15.37
CA SER A 182 -6.33 5.04 14.54
C SER A 182 -6.38 4.52 13.11
N GLU A 183 -6.98 3.34 12.91
CA GLU A 183 -7.04 2.70 11.59
C GLU A 183 -8.21 3.17 10.71
N LEU A 184 -8.98 4.17 11.16
CA LEU A 184 -10.00 4.82 10.35
C LEU A 184 -9.42 5.94 9.50
N ARG A 185 -9.85 6.02 8.25
CA ARG A 185 -9.59 7.14 7.35
C ARG A 185 -10.57 8.29 7.66
N TRP A 186 -10.17 9.17 8.54
CA TRP A 186 -11.00 10.27 9.08
C TRP A 186 -11.39 11.33 8.04
N ALA A 187 -10.60 11.47 6.96
CA ALA A 187 -10.94 12.36 5.86
C ALA A 187 -12.11 11.82 4.99
N TRP A 188 -12.51 10.56 5.13
CA TRP A 188 -13.65 10.04 4.39
C TRP A 188 -14.97 10.68 4.84
N ALA A 189 -15.75 11.14 3.87
CA ALA A 189 -17.05 11.76 4.12
C ALA A 189 -17.98 10.87 4.97
N THR A 190 -17.98 9.56 4.73
CA THR A 190 -18.79 8.60 5.51
C THR A 190 -18.42 8.61 7.00
N ILE A 191 -17.11 8.59 7.32
CA ILE A 191 -16.63 8.62 8.70
C ILE A 191 -16.93 9.97 9.33
N LYS A 192 -16.59 11.05 8.62
CA LYS A 192 -16.81 12.42 9.06
C LYS A 192 -18.29 12.69 9.38
N ASN A 193 -19.21 12.27 8.51
CA ASN A 193 -20.65 12.47 8.72
C ASN A 193 -21.14 11.68 9.94
N LYS A 194 -20.79 10.38 10.05
CA LYS A 194 -21.18 9.56 11.20
C LYS A 194 -20.65 10.13 12.54
N TRP A 195 -19.44 10.66 12.55
CA TRP A 195 -18.87 11.32 13.73
C TRP A 195 -19.65 12.56 14.12
N MET A 196 -20.01 13.40 13.16
CA MET A 196 -20.81 14.62 13.39
C MET A 196 -22.23 14.30 13.83
N ASP A 197 -22.86 13.28 13.26
CA ASP A 197 -24.21 12.82 13.63
C ASP A 197 -24.25 12.28 15.07
N GLY A 198 -23.13 11.75 15.57
CA GLY A 198 -22.94 11.34 16.96
C GLY A 198 -22.77 12.49 17.97
N GLY A 199 -22.86 13.75 17.52
CA GLY A 199 -22.72 14.95 18.38
C GLY A 199 -21.30 15.21 18.86
N LEU A 200 -20.30 14.58 18.25
CA LEU A 200 -18.88 14.76 18.60
C LEU A 200 -18.26 15.93 17.82
N CYS A 201 -17.28 16.59 18.41
CA CYS A 201 -16.65 17.78 17.84
C CYS A 201 -15.99 17.49 16.47
N ALA A 202 -16.01 18.48 15.56
CA ALA A 202 -15.50 18.31 14.20
C ALA A 202 -14.04 17.82 14.14
N PRO A 203 -13.66 16.97 13.16
CA PRO A 203 -12.34 16.34 13.06
C PRO A 203 -11.12 17.27 13.09
N ARG A 204 -11.29 18.58 12.86
CA ARG A 204 -10.18 19.56 12.94
C ARG A 204 -9.49 19.60 14.31
N CYS A 205 -10.21 19.34 15.40
CA CYS A 205 -9.59 19.25 16.74
C CYS A 205 -8.78 17.96 16.90
N LEU A 206 -9.09 16.92 16.14
CA LEU A 206 -8.44 15.61 16.22
C LEU A 206 -7.12 15.57 15.45
N LEU A 207 -7.00 16.25 14.31
CA LEU A 207 -5.73 16.39 13.58
C LEU A 207 -4.64 17.06 14.44
N LEU A 208 -5.00 18.00 15.30
CA LEU A 208 -4.08 18.62 16.26
C LEU A 208 -3.68 17.67 17.40
N GLN A 209 -4.60 16.82 17.87
CA GLN A 209 -4.29 15.83 18.92
C GLN A 209 -3.46 14.66 18.39
N VAL A 210 -3.69 14.21 17.16
CA VAL A 210 -2.85 13.21 16.49
C VAL A 210 -1.42 13.74 16.29
N SER A 211 -1.25 15.02 15.94
CA SER A 211 0.08 15.65 15.85
C SER A 211 0.84 15.67 17.19
N LEU A 212 0.14 15.72 18.32
CA LEU A 212 0.74 15.65 19.65
C LEU A 212 1.10 14.22 20.08
N TYR A 213 0.39 13.20 19.55
CA TYR A 213 0.66 11.79 19.85
C TYR A 213 1.88 11.25 19.10
N GLN A 214 2.22 11.78 17.93
CA GLN A 214 3.43 11.40 17.17
C GLN A 214 4.74 11.82 17.85
N ARG A 215 4.71 12.58 18.98
CA ARG A 215 5.90 12.97 19.74
C ARG A 215 6.33 12.01 20.85
N ARG A 216 5.72 10.82 20.97
CA ARG A 216 6.28 9.78 21.87
C ARG A 216 7.34 8.98 21.11
N PRO A 217 8.60 8.94 21.60
CA PRO A 217 9.61 8.08 21.01
C PRO A 217 9.16 6.63 21.14
N SER A 218 9.31 5.87 20.06
CA SER A 218 9.19 4.43 20.09
C SER A 218 10.06 3.87 21.21
N LEU A 219 9.47 3.24 22.20
CA LEU A 219 10.19 2.40 23.15
C LEU A 219 10.79 1.26 22.35
N ALA A 220 12.09 1.36 22.10
CA ALA A 220 12.89 0.27 21.61
C ALA A 220 12.76 -0.87 22.63
N LEU A 221 12.17 -1.98 22.23
CA LEU A 221 12.31 -3.25 22.92
C LEU A 221 13.75 -3.70 22.68
N ALA A 222 14.59 -3.44 23.70
CA ALA A 222 15.90 -4.06 23.80
C ALA A 222 15.72 -5.46 24.39
N SER A 223 16.51 -6.39 23.87
CA SER A 223 16.82 -7.76 24.24
C SER A 223 15.74 -8.81 23.98
#